data_b8c9d6a8ebaa61e04cdd380436a020b1
#
_entry.id   b8c9d6a8ebaa61e04cdd380436a020b1
#
_cell.length_a   1.000
_cell.length_b   1.000
_cell.length_c   1.000
_cell.angle_alpha   90.00
_cell.angle_beta   90.00
_cell.angle_gamma   90.00
#
_symmetry.space_group_name_H-M   'P 1'
#
loop_
_entity.id
_entity.type
_entity.pdbx_description
1 polymer ?
#
loop_
_entity_poly.entity_id
_entity_poly.type
_entity_poly.pdbx_seq_one_letter_code
_entity_poly.pdbx_strand_id
1 'polypeptide(L)'
;MSEAPSALVVREDSLAPAAVQARIAYARSLAASSLLPDAYRQQPANVLLAIEYGQSLGIKPIAALNGINVIKGKPTMSADLMASVVRKAGHKLRIIQEGMSVRAQLVRADDPEFTYEVVWDEARARRAQLWGQRGPWSLYPEQMLRSRAITEVCRQGASDCLFGIIYSPEEIGGEEHSPDVEDYLGPDDTVARLRQECEDLVHRFVAKFGGDPEQIAQEWIDQGGTADPPALTAWLKARIPQPQPQSQPQEPVDVEVVEGEIIEEENTND
;
A
#
# COMPACT_ATOMS: atom_id res chain seq x y z
N MET A 1 15.45 9.40 -49.90
CA MET A 1 15.90 10.47 -48.99
C MET A 1 15.62 10.00 -47.58
N SER A 2 16.68 9.54 -46.91
CA SER A 2 16.61 9.00 -45.56
C SER A 2 16.78 10.18 -44.59
N GLU A 3 15.73 10.54 -43.86
CA GLU A 3 15.87 11.44 -42.73
C GLU A 3 16.60 10.70 -41.60
N ALA A 4 17.77 11.21 -41.26
CA ALA A 4 18.54 10.76 -40.13
C ALA A 4 17.71 10.98 -38.83
N PRO A 5 17.81 10.07 -37.84
CA PRO A 5 17.11 10.26 -36.57
C PRO A 5 17.59 11.57 -35.92
N SER A 6 16.62 12.45 -35.61
CA SER A 6 16.84 13.72 -34.96
C SER A 6 17.61 13.48 -33.67
N ALA A 7 18.86 13.94 -33.62
CA ALA A 7 19.64 13.97 -32.40
C ALA A 7 18.83 14.71 -31.31
N LEU A 8 18.79 14.16 -30.13
CA LEU A 8 18.22 14.82 -28.91
C LEU A 8 19.00 16.12 -28.70
N VAL A 9 18.49 17.19 -29.27
CA VAL A 9 18.94 18.55 -28.97
C VAL A 9 18.38 18.84 -27.56
N VAL A 10 19.23 18.69 -26.55
CA VAL A 10 18.95 19.26 -25.23
C VAL A 10 18.81 20.77 -25.47
N ARG A 11 17.60 21.28 -25.45
CA ARG A 11 17.37 22.72 -25.56
C ARG A 11 18.01 23.37 -24.33
N GLU A 12 19.04 24.18 -24.54
CA GLU A 12 19.73 24.96 -23.47
C GLU A 12 18.74 25.77 -22.62
N ASP A 13 17.59 26.18 -23.19
CA ASP A 13 16.48 26.83 -22.48
C ASP A 13 15.85 25.98 -21.36
N SER A 14 16.09 24.67 -21.35
CA SER A 14 15.50 23.77 -20.35
C SER A 14 16.13 23.94 -18.95
N LEU A 15 17.35 24.50 -18.88
CA LEU A 15 18.07 24.78 -17.64
C LEU A 15 17.99 26.26 -17.22
N ALA A 16 17.27 27.11 -17.94
CA ALA A 16 17.03 28.47 -17.51
C ALA A 16 16.39 28.50 -16.11
N PRO A 17 16.82 29.36 -15.19
CA PRO A 17 16.31 29.38 -13.82
C PRO A 17 14.78 29.45 -13.74
N ALA A 18 14.14 30.20 -14.63
CA ALA A 18 12.68 30.28 -14.69
C ALA A 18 12.02 28.94 -15.08
N ALA A 19 12.61 28.20 -16.03
CA ALA A 19 12.10 26.90 -16.44
C ALA A 19 12.24 25.85 -15.33
N VAL A 20 13.36 25.88 -14.61
CA VAL A 20 13.59 25.00 -13.45
C VAL A 20 12.59 25.30 -12.34
N GLN A 21 12.34 26.58 -12.02
CA GLN A 21 11.36 26.97 -11.01
C GLN A 21 9.94 26.55 -11.39
N ALA A 22 9.56 26.70 -12.65
CA ALA A 22 8.25 26.25 -13.16
C ALA A 22 8.08 24.72 -13.00
N ARG A 23 9.11 23.92 -13.28
CA ARG A 23 9.10 22.45 -13.09
C ARG A 23 8.98 22.09 -11.62
N ILE A 24 9.72 22.76 -10.74
CA ILE A 24 9.61 22.55 -9.29
C ILE A 24 8.21 22.90 -8.80
N ALA A 25 7.61 23.99 -9.24
CA ALA A 25 6.24 24.38 -8.88
C ALA A 25 5.22 23.35 -9.37
N TYR A 26 5.38 22.86 -10.61
CA TYR A 26 4.54 21.80 -11.17
C TYR A 26 4.66 20.49 -10.38
N ALA A 27 5.87 20.04 -10.05
CA ALA A 27 6.11 18.85 -9.25
C ALA A 27 5.50 18.98 -7.84
N ARG A 28 5.57 20.16 -7.21
CA ARG A 28 4.90 20.43 -5.92
C ARG A 28 3.38 20.32 -6.01
N SER A 29 2.79 20.88 -7.06
CA SER A 29 1.34 20.77 -7.28
C SER A 29 0.89 19.34 -7.47
N LEU A 30 1.63 18.52 -8.22
CA LEU A 30 1.33 17.10 -8.39
C LEU A 30 1.50 16.33 -7.08
N ALA A 31 2.59 16.54 -6.35
CA ALA A 31 2.88 15.86 -5.09
C ALA A 31 1.81 16.09 -4.02
N ALA A 32 1.05 17.19 -4.10
CA ALA A 32 -0.07 17.47 -3.20
C ALA A 32 -1.33 16.63 -3.52
N SER A 33 -1.37 15.95 -4.67
CA SER A 33 -2.52 15.14 -5.07
C SER A 33 -2.57 13.81 -4.33
N SER A 34 -3.76 13.45 -3.84
CA SER A 34 -4.03 12.13 -3.26
C SER A 34 -4.13 11.00 -4.30
N LEU A 35 -4.17 11.33 -5.60
CA LEU A 35 -4.26 10.37 -6.70
C LEU A 35 -2.91 9.77 -7.12
N LEU A 36 -1.80 10.31 -6.59
CA LEU A 36 -0.48 9.76 -6.88
C LEU A 36 -0.18 8.55 -6.00
N PRO A 37 0.63 7.60 -6.51
CA PRO A 37 1.22 6.55 -5.69
C PRO A 37 1.96 7.13 -4.47
N ASP A 38 1.98 6.39 -3.36
CA ASP A 38 2.50 6.86 -2.07
C ASP A 38 3.95 7.33 -2.14
N ALA A 39 4.78 6.67 -2.97
CA ALA A 39 6.17 7.08 -3.21
C ALA A 39 6.33 8.51 -3.73
N TYR A 40 5.25 9.12 -4.25
CA TYR A 40 5.23 10.46 -4.81
C TYR A 40 4.41 11.46 -4.00
N ARG A 41 3.50 10.99 -3.12
CA ARG A 41 2.70 11.88 -2.28
C ARG A 41 3.60 12.65 -1.32
N GLN A 42 3.41 13.97 -1.27
CA GLN A 42 4.22 14.87 -0.45
C GLN A 42 5.74 14.80 -0.74
N GLN A 43 6.14 14.20 -1.87
CA GLN A 43 7.52 14.00 -2.29
C GLN A 43 7.82 14.72 -3.63
N PRO A 44 7.82 16.07 -3.67
CA PRO A 44 7.99 16.80 -4.92
C PRO A 44 9.31 16.54 -5.64
N ALA A 45 10.38 16.18 -4.91
CA ALA A 45 11.66 15.82 -5.50
C ALA A 45 11.55 14.49 -6.29
N ASN A 46 10.86 13.50 -5.74
CA ASN A 46 10.64 12.21 -6.41
C ASN A 46 9.75 12.41 -7.65
N VAL A 47 8.70 13.24 -7.53
CA VAL A 47 7.83 13.60 -8.66
C VAL A 47 8.64 14.27 -9.77
N LEU A 48 9.49 15.25 -9.45
CA LEU A 48 10.34 15.93 -10.42
C LEU A 48 11.28 14.94 -11.12
N LEU A 49 11.95 14.10 -10.36
CA LEU A 49 12.87 13.10 -10.90
C LEU A 49 12.16 12.11 -11.84
N ALA A 50 11.00 11.61 -11.46
CA ALA A 50 10.22 10.71 -12.32
C ALA A 50 9.76 11.40 -13.62
N ILE A 51 9.41 12.69 -13.56
CA ILE A 51 9.07 13.48 -14.75
C ILE A 51 10.30 13.63 -15.68
N GLU A 52 11.49 13.91 -15.13
CA GLU A 52 12.73 14.03 -15.91
C GLU A 52 13.08 12.68 -16.58
N TYR A 53 12.96 11.56 -15.85
CA TYR A 53 13.07 10.22 -16.47
C TYR A 53 12.02 10.01 -17.57
N GLY A 54 10.79 10.41 -17.32
CA GLY A 54 9.72 10.32 -18.31
C GLY A 54 10.06 11.13 -19.59
N GLN A 55 10.64 12.31 -19.43
CA GLN A 55 11.06 13.13 -20.56
C GLN A 55 12.17 12.45 -21.37
N SER A 56 13.17 11.85 -20.72
CA SER A 56 14.23 11.11 -21.41
C SER A 56 13.70 9.90 -22.18
N LEU A 57 12.66 9.22 -21.65
CA LEU A 57 11.95 8.14 -22.32
C LEU A 57 10.92 8.64 -23.36
N GLY A 58 10.73 9.95 -23.46
CA GLY A 58 9.74 10.57 -24.32
C GLY A 58 8.30 10.24 -23.94
N ILE A 59 8.00 9.97 -22.68
CA ILE A 59 6.65 9.72 -22.16
C ILE A 59 6.11 10.93 -21.39
N LYS A 60 4.78 11.01 -21.29
CA LYS A 60 4.14 12.12 -20.59
C LYS A 60 4.29 11.98 -19.07
N PRO A 61 4.32 13.09 -18.30
CA PRO A 61 4.52 13.10 -16.87
C PRO A 61 3.61 12.11 -16.09
N ILE A 62 2.33 12.07 -16.40
CA ILE A 62 1.39 11.16 -15.72
C ILE A 62 1.72 9.68 -16.00
N ALA A 63 2.12 9.34 -17.22
CA ALA A 63 2.54 7.97 -17.53
C ALA A 63 3.85 7.60 -16.82
N ALA A 64 4.77 8.56 -16.66
CA ALA A 64 5.99 8.39 -15.89
C ALA A 64 5.68 8.10 -14.41
N LEU A 65 4.81 8.89 -13.79
CA LEU A 65 4.43 8.74 -12.38
C LEU A 65 3.68 7.43 -12.08
N ASN A 66 2.97 6.88 -13.07
CA ASN A 66 2.26 5.61 -12.91
C ASN A 66 3.12 4.37 -13.25
N GLY A 67 4.17 4.53 -14.04
CA GLY A 67 4.95 3.39 -14.53
C GLY A 67 6.39 3.34 -14.04
N ILE A 68 6.90 4.42 -13.45
CA ILE A 68 8.23 4.48 -12.84
C ILE A 68 8.04 4.42 -11.33
N ASN A 69 8.76 3.53 -10.65
CA ASN A 69 8.77 3.41 -9.21
C ASN A 69 10.17 3.64 -8.67
N VAL A 70 10.30 4.13 -7.45
CA VAL A 70 11.58 4.27 -6.77
C VAL A 70 11.63 3.28 -5.64
N ILE A 71 12.42 2.21 -5.80
CA ILE A 71 12.54 1.14 -4.82
C ILE A 71 13.99 1.11 -4.31
N LYS A 72 14.17 1.24 -2.99
CA LYS A 72 15.49 1.30 -2.35
C LYS A 72 16.42 2.34 -3.01
N GLY A 73 15.86 3.50 -3.40
CA GLY A 73 16.60 4.58 -4.06
C GLY A 73 16.94 4.35 -5.54
N LYS A 74 16.49 3.25 -6.14
CA LYS A 74 16.72 2.96 -7.57
C LYS A 74 15.42 3.14 -8.36
N PRO A 75 15.46 3.86 -9.50
CA PRO A 75 14.32 3.93 -10.39
C PRO A 75 14.11 2.57 -11.05
N THR A 76 12.86 2.13 -11.06
CA THR A 76 12.40 0.89 -11.71
C THR A 76 11.27 1.22 -12.66
N MET A 77 11.03 0.37 -13.64
CA MET A 77 9.98 0.55 -14.62
C MET A 77 9.13 -0.71 -14.71
N SER A 78 7.80 -0.54 -14.73
CA SER A 78 6.90 -1.67 -14.91
C SER A 78 7.13 -2.35 -16.26
N ALA A 79 6.92 -3.66 -16.35
CA ALA A 79 7.07 -4.42 -17.59
C ALA A 79 6.22 -3.85 -18.75
N ASP A 80 5.00 -3.39 -18.45
CA ASP A 80 4.12 -2.81 -19.46
C ASP A 80 4.63 -1.46 -19.96
N LEU A 81 5.24 -0.65 -19.09
CA LEU A 81 5.87 0.60 -19.51
C LEU A 81 7.12 0.32 -20.35
N MET A 82 7.97 -0.65 -19.97
CA MET A 82 9.11 -1.09 -20.78
C MET A 82 8.65 -1.52 -22.20
N ALA A 83 7.61 -2.35 -22.26
CA ALA A 83 7.03 -2.77 -23.53
C ALA A 83 6.53 -1.59 -24.38
N SER A 84 5.93 -0.59 -23.74
CA SER A 84 5.44 0.62 -24.41
C SER A 84 6.57 1.48 -24.96
N VAL A 85 7.63 1.69 -24.17
CA VAL A 85 8.82 2.46 -24.58
C VAL A 85 9.51 1.79 -25.76
N VAL A 86 9.73 0.47 -25.69
CA VAL A 86 10.38 -0.32 -26.74
C VAL A 86 9.57 -0.28 -28.04
N ARG A 87 8.23 -0.44 -27.96
CA ARG A 87 7.37 -0.32 -29.15
C ARG A 87 7.36 1.10 -29.71
N LYS A 88 7.38 2.12 -28.86
CA LYS A 88 7.45 3.52 -29.28
C LYS A 88 8.75 3.83 -30.01
N ALA A 89 9.85 3.20 -29.64
CA ALA A 89 11.14 3.29 -30.36
C ALA A 89 11.12 2.62 -31.72
N GLY A 90 10.02 1.97 -32.11
CA GLY A 90 9.85 1.32 -33.44
C GLY A 90 10.17 -0.16 -33.44
N HIS A 91 10.61 -0.74 -32.31
CA HIS A 91 10.91 -2.16 -32.24
C HIS A 91 9.62 -3.00 -32.18
N LYS A 92 9.67 -4.22 -32.68
CA LYS A 92 8.55 -5.16 -32.70
C LYS A 92 8.67 -6.09 -31.51
N LEU A 93 7.82 -5.89 -30.49
CA LEU A 93 7.74 -6.75 -29.32
C LEU A 93 6.46 -7.59 -29.38
N ARG A 94 6.62 -8.92 -29.35
CA ARG A 94 5.52 -9.90 -29.29
C ARG A 94 5.61 -10.72 -28.03
N ILE A 95 4.47 -10.93 -27.40
CA ILE A 95 4.33 -11.75 -26.22
C ILE A 95 3.34 -12.86 -26.55
N ILE A 96 3.77 -14.10 -26.42
CA ILE A 96 2.99 -15.31 -26.70
C ILE A 96 2.92 -16.07 -25.38
N GLN A 97 1.70 -16.29 -24.90
CA GLN A 97 1.46 -17.02 -23.66
C GLN A 97 0.74 -18.34 -23.96
N GLU A 98 1.29 -19.43 -23.47
CA GLU A 98 0.76 -20.79 -23.61
C GLU A 98 0.72 -21.43 -22.21
N GLY A 99 -0.39 -21.26 -21.51
CA GLY A 99 -0.52 -21.70 -20.11
C GLY A 99 0.57 -21.06 -19.22
N MET A 100 1.31 -21.90 -18.48
CA MET A 100 2.41 -21.47 -17.60
C MET A 100 3.74 -21.29 -18.34
N SER A 101 3.71 -20.97 -19.62
CA SER A 101 4.88 -20.62 -20.43
C SER A 101 4.63 -19.32 -21.18
N VAL A 102 5.55 -18.40 -21.10
CA VAL A 102 5.51 -17.12 -21.81
C VAL A 102 6.76 -16.94 -22.63
N ARG A 103 6.56 -16.75 -23.93
CA ARG A 103 7.61 -16.45 -24.91
C ARG A 103 7.53 -14.97 -25.27
N ALA A 104 8.61 -14.24 -25.09
CA ALA A 104 8.75 -12.87 -25.52
C ALA A 104 9.76 -12.80 -26.67
N GLN A 105 9.37 -12.15 -27.76
CA GLN A 105 10.21 -11.96 -28.95
C GLN A 105 10.33 -10.48 -29.23
N LEU A 106 11.55 -10.01 -29.48
CA LEU A 106 11.85 -8.64 -29.83
C LEU A 106 12.70 -8.61 -31.13
N VAL A 107 12.23 -7.85 -32.10
CA VAL A 107 12.95 -7.55 -33.31
C VAL A 107 13.25 -6.06 -33.33
N ARG A 108 14.51 -5.69 -33.44
CA ARG A 108 14.93 -4.28 -33.52
C ARG A 108 14.53 -3.66 -34.86
N ALA A 109 14.25 -2.36 -34.86
CA ALA A 109 13.96 -1.63 -36.08
C ALA A 109 15.20 -1.45 -36.95
N ASP A 110 16.37 -1.34 -36.33
CA ASP A 110 17.69 -1.16 -36.98
C ASP A 110 18.39 -2.49 -37.30
N ASP A 111 17.87 -3.64 -36.77
CA ASP A 111 18.35 -4.99 -37.06
C ASP A 111 17.16 -5.94 -37.23
N PRO A 112 16.42 -5.89 -38.33
CA PRO A 112 15.20 -6.66 -38.53
C PRO A 112 15.42 -8.15 -38.80
N GLU A 113 16.64 -8.58 -39.07
CA GLU A 113 16.98 -9.97 -39.36
C GLU A 113 17.21 -10.80 -38.14
N PHE A 114 17.51 -10.16 -37.00
CA PHE A 114 17.74 -10.83 -35.72
C PHE A 114 16.54 -10.71 -34.78
N THR A 115 16.18 -11.84 -34.17
CA THR A 115 15.11 -11.91 -33.17
C THR A 115 15.70 -12.29 -31.80
N TYR A 116 15.60 -11.38 -30.85
CA TYR A 116 15.82 -11.71 -29.44
C TYR A 116 14.62 -12.50 -28.92
N GLU A 117 14.88 -13.63 -28.30
CA GLU A 117 13.82 -14.48 -27.75
C GLU A 117 14.14 -14.90 -26.32
N VAL A 118 13.13 -14.79 -25.47
CA VAL A 118 13.19 -15.21 -24.06
C VAL A 118 11.96 -16.02 -23.75
N VAL A 119 12.16 -17.16 -23.07
CA VAL A 119 11.06 -17.99 -22.57
C VAL A 119 11.15 -18.05 -21.05
N TRP A 120 10.03 -17.74 -20.41
CA TRP A 120 9.83 -17.95 -18.98
C TRP A 120 8.71 -18.96 -18.78
N ASP A 121 9.04 -20.02 -18.03
CA ASP A 121 8.14 -21.09 -17.65
C ASP A 121 8.25 -21.38 -16.14
N GLU A 122 7.40 -22.25 -15.64
CA GLU A 122 7.43 -22.72 -14.26
C GLU A 122 8.80 -23.28 -13.87
N ALA A 123 9.43 -24.07 -14.75
CA ALA A 123 10.71 -24.69 -14.47
C ALA A 123 11.82 -23.63 -14.30
N ARG A 124 11.80 -22.58 -15.11
CA ARG A 124 12.72 -21.44 -14.98
C ARG A 124 12.47 -20.64 -13.71
N ALA A 125 11.20 -20.37 -13.39
CA ALA A 125 10.82 -19.66 -12.18
C ALA A 125 11.22 -20.45 -10.91
N ARG A 126 11.11 -21.77 -10.91
CA ARG A 126 11.60 -22.63 -9.82
C ARG A 126 13.12 -22.56 -9.67
N ARG A 127 13.88 -22.62 -10.77
CA ARG A 127 15.34 -22.45 -10.72
C ARG A 127 15.76 -21.07 -10.20
N ALA A 128 15.00 -20.05 -10.52
CA ALA A 128 15.20 -18.68 -10.02
C ALA A 128 14.69 -18.48 -8.57
N GLN A 129 14.14 -19.50 -7.94
CA GLN A 129 13.57 -19.48 -6.58
C GLN A 129 12.40 -18.47 -6.43
N LEU A 130 11.69 -18.20 -7.51
CA LEU A 130 10.56 -17.27 -7.52
C LEU A 130 9.22 -18.00 -7.38
N TRP A 131 9.12 -19.23 -7.89
CA TRP A 131 7.88 -19.99 -7.93
C TRP A 131 7.38 -20.34 -6.54
N GLY A 132 6.13 -19.99 -6.24
CA GLY A 132 5.49 -20.30 -4.97
C GLY A 132 5.89 -19.38 -3.82
N GLN A 133 6.68 -18.34 -4.07
CA GLN A 133 6.88 -17.27 -3.07
C GLN A 133 5.53 -16.66 -2.70
N ARG A 134 5.42 -16.17 -1.46
CA ARG A 134 4.24 -15.42 -1.03
C ARG A 134 4.07 -14.16 -1.89
N GLY A 135 2.80 -13.78 -2.10
CA GLY A 135 2.49 -12.59 -2.91
C GLY A 135 2.17 -12.93 -4.37
N PRO A 136 2.55 -12.09 -5.37
CA PRO A 136 2.14 -12.22 -6.76
C PRO A 136 2.50 -13.56 -7.40
N TRP A 137 3.63 -14.13 -7.03
CA TRP A 137 4.06 -15.41 -7.57
C TRP A 137 3.17 -16.60 -7.17
N SER A 138 2.50 -16.48 -6.02
CA SER A 138 1.50 -17.47 -5.59
C SER A 138 0.10 -17.16 -6.11
N LEU A 139 -0.25 -15.87 -6.25
CA LEU A 139 -1.59 -15.43 -6.63
C LEU A 139 -1.77 -15.30 -8.14
N TYR A 140 -0.76 -14.80 -8.84
CA TYR A 140 -0.80 -14.47 -10.27
C TYR A 140 0.46 -14.94 -11.02
N PRO A 141 0.81 -16.25 -10.98
CA PRO A 141 2.05 -16.75 -11.54
C PRO A 141 2.18 -16.49 -13.05
N GLU A 142 1.08 -16.54 -13.80
CA GLU A 142 1.09 -16.25 -15.23
C GLU A 142 1.50 -14.82 -15.54
N GLN A 143 0.99 -13.85 -14.79
CA GLN A 143 1.34 -12.43 -14.93
C GLN A 143 2.81 -12.20 -14.56
N MET A 144 3.31 -12.90 -13.55
CA MET A 144 4.71 -12.81 -13.13
C MET A 144 5.64 -13.39 -14.19
N LEU A 145 5.31 -14.53 -14.77
CA LEU A 145 6.05 -15.09 -15.91
C LEU A 145 6.08 -14.13 -17.11
N ARG A 146 4.94 -13.48 -17.39
CA ARG A 146 4.83 -12.47 -18.46
C ARG A 146 5.69 -11.25 -18.15
N SER A 147 5.64 -10.72 -16.95
CA SER A 147 6.47 -9.59 -16.51
C SER A 147 7.96 -9.90 -16.70
N ARG A 148 8.41 -11.07 -16.24
CA ARG A 148 9.81 -11.53 -16.39
C ARG A 148 10.23 -11.68 -17.85
N ALA A 149 9.39 -12.27 -18.70
CA ALA A 149 9.70 -12.44 -20.11
C ALA A 149 9.84 -11.08 -20.82
N ILE A 150 8.96 -10.13 -20.53
CA ILE A 150 9.01 -8.78 -21.11
C ILE A 150 10.27 -8.05 -20.66
N THR A 151 10.52 -7.97 -19.36
CA THR A 151 11.65 -7.20 -18.83
C THR A 151 12.98 -7.75 -19.31
N GLU A 152 13.11 -9.07 -19.37
CA GLU A 152 14.36 -9.69 -19.83
C GLU A 152 14.61 -9.47 -21.33
N VAL A 153 13.61 -9.68 -22.20
CA VAL A 153 13.79 -9.47 -23.63
C VAL A 153 14.05 -8.00 -23.98
N CYS A 154 13.39 -7.07 -23.25
CA CYS A 154 13.64 -5.64 -23.43
C CYS A 154 15.07 -5.25 -23.03
N ARG A 155 15.60 -5.82 -21.96
CA ARG A 155 16.99 -5.58 -21.53
C ARG A 155 18.01 -6.16 -22.53
N GLN A 156 17.73 -7.34 -23.07
CA GLN A 156 18.65 -7.98 -24.01
C GLN A 156 18.68 -7.24 -25.36
N GLY A 157 17.53 -6.84 -25.87
CA GLY A 157 17.42 -6.35 -27.24
C GLY A 157 17.20 -4.84 -27.37
N ALA A 158 16.87 -4.11 -26.30
CA ALA A 158 16.48 -2.70 -26.38
C ALA A 158 16.88 -1.89 -25.14
N SER A 159 17.99 -2.23 -24.49
CA SER A 159 18.48 -1.52 -23.29
C SER A 159 18.80 -0.05 -23.55
N ASP A 160 19.19 0.29 -24.76
CA ASP A 160 19.42 1.64 -25.25
C ASP A 160 18.17 2.52 -25.15
N CYS A 161 16.98 1.96 -25.38
CA CYS A 161 15.71 2.67 -25.27
C CYS A 161 15.25 2.90 -23.82
N LEU A 162 15.83 2.18 -22.84
CA LEU A 162 15.41 2.20 -21.45
C LEU A 162 16.14 3.24 -20.59
N PHE A 163 17.16 3.92 -21.14
CA PHE A 163 17.90 5.02 -20.51
C PHE A 163 18.36 4.70 -19.08
N GLY A 164 18.82 3.49 -18.84
CA GLY A 164 19.33 3.03 -17.55
C GLY A 164 18.28 2.57 -16.54
N ILE A 165 16.98 2.72 -16.83
CA ILE A 165 15.90 2.15 -16.01
C ILE A 165 15.60 0.73 -16.48
N ILE A 166 16.49 -0.19 -16.15
CA ILE A 166 16.49 -1.55 -16.69
C ILE A 166 15.87 -2.58 -15.74
N TYR A 167 15.53 -2.19 -14.52
CA TYR A 167 14.96 -3.10 -13.54
C TYR A 167 13.45 -2.93 -13.42
N SER A 168 12.75 -4.04 -13.21
CA SER A 168 11.35 -4.01 -12.77
C SER A 168 11.26 -3.93 -11.24
N PRO A 169 10.14 -3.47 -10.70
CA PRO A 169 9.90 -3.43 -9.25
C PRO A 169 10.15 -4.79 -8.58
N GLU A 170 9.71 -5.87 -9.20
CA GLU A 170 9.81 -7.24 -8.71
C GLU A 170 11.25 -7.76 -8.64
N GLU A 171 12.19 -7.14 -9.37
CA GLU A 171 13.59 -7.54 -9.37
C GLU A 171 14.42 -6.90 -8.27
N ILE A 172 14.08 -5.68 -7.87
CA ILE A 172 14.81 -4.93 -6.83
C ILE A 172 14.18 -5.13 -5.45
N GLY A 173 12.91 -5.47 -5.42
CA GLY A 173 12.15 -5.65 -4.18
C GLY A 173 12.76 -6.67 -3.23
N GLY A 174 13.36 -7.75 -3.68
CA GLY A 174 13.96 -8.81 -2.86
C GLY A 174 12.99 -9.48 -1.86
N GLU A 175 12.04 -8.75 -1.39
CA GLU A 175 10.74 -9.13 -0.84
C GLU A 175 9.72 -8.48 -1.77
N GLU A 176 9.02 -9.31 -2.53
CA GLU A 176 7.97 -8.87 -3.41
C GLU A 176 6.94 -8.12 -2.58
N HIS A 177 6.97 -6.82 -2.70
CA HIS A 177 5.80 -6.03 -2.46
C HIS A 177 4.93 -6.18 -3.70
N SER A 178 4.25 -7.32 -3.81
CA SER A 178 2.94 -7.33 -4.42
C SER A 178 2.16 -6.27 -3.67
N PRO A 179 1.50 -5.31 -4.33
CA PRO A 179 0.48 -4.60 -3.62
C PRO A 179 -0.57 -5.65 -3.22
N ASP A 180 -0.45 -6.15 -1.99
CA ASP A 180 -1.59 -6.75 -1.33
C ASP A 180 -2.71 -5.72 -1.42
N VAL A 181 -3.95 -6.18 -1.38
CA VAL A 181 -5.10 -5.27 -1.30
C VAL A 181 -4.89 -4.24 -0.18
N GLU A 182 -4.06 -4.54 0.82
CA GLU A 182 -3.57 -3.67 1.88
C GLU A 182 -2.63 -2.56 1.39
N ASP A 183 -1.82 -2.74 0.33
CA ASP A 183 -0.97 -1.70 -0.26
C ASP A 183 -1.73 -0.68 -1.11
N TYR A 184 -2.92 -1.05 -1.61
CA TYR A 184 -3.86 -0.08 -2.18
C TYR A 184 -4.56 0.76 -1.10
N LEU A 185 -4.47 0.38 0.17
CA LEU A 185 -5.06 1.09 1.31
C LEU A 185 -4.10 2.11 1.97
N GLY A 186 -2.92 2.36 1.38
CA GLY A 186 -1.91 3.30 1.88
C GLY A 186 -0.80 2.59 2.70
N PRO A 187 0.27 3.32 3.06
CA PRO A 187 1.38 2.72 3.77
C PRO A 187 0.89 2.08 5.06
N ASP A 188 1.46 0.95 5.36
CA ASP A 188 1.21 0.07 6.51
C ASP A 188 1.14 0.80 7.88
N ASP A 189 1.70 2.00 7.95
CA ASP A 189 1.57 2.91 9.09
C ASP A 189 0.11 3.24 9.46
N THR A 190 -0.82 3.25 8.50
CA THR A 190 -2.22 3.59 8.81
C THR A 190 -2.93 2.39 9.43
N VAL A 191 -2.78 1.19 8.89
CA VAL A 191 -3.40 -0.03 9.44
C VAL A 191 -2.70 -0.43 10.73
N ALA A 192 -1.36 -0.37 10.78
CA ALA A 192 -0.59 -0.60 12.00
C ALA A 192 -0.95 0.42 13.08
N ARG A 193 -1.07 1.70 12.72
CA ARG A 193 -1.52 2.75 13.63
C ARG A 193 -2.95 2.53 14.11
N LEU A 194 -3.87 2.17 13.23
CA LEU A 194 -5.26 1.88 13.62
C LEU A 194 -5.36 0.65 14.52
N ARG A 195 -4.57 -0.39 14.25
CA ARG A 195 -4.47 -1.57 15.15
C ARG A 195 -3.92 -1.16 16.51
N GLN A 196 -2.83 -0.39 16.54
CA GLN A 196 -2.26 0.12 17.79
C GLN A 196 -3.23 1.01 18.55
N GLU A 197 -3.97 1.90 17.86
CA GLU A 197 -5.02 2.71 18.47
C GLU A 197 -6.15 1.86 19.04
N CYS A 198 -6.53 0.76 18.39
CA CYS A 198 -7.51 -0.20 18.90
C CYS A 198 -6.98 -0.94 20.14
N GLU A 199 -5.75 -1.41 20.13
CA GLU A 199 -5.10 -2.05 21.28
C GLU A 199 -5.03 -1.09 22.47
N ASP A 200 -4.61 0.15 22.25
CA ASP A 200 -4.56 1.19 23.28
C ASP A 200 -5.96 1.53 23.86
N LEU A 201 -7.00 1.46 23.02
CA LEU A 201 -8.38 1.64 23.46
C LEU A 201 -8.83 0.51 24.39
N VAL A 202 -8.55 -0.75 24.03
CA VAL A 202 -8.85 -1.92 24.85
C VAL A 202 -8.10 -1.85 26.18
N HIS A 203 -6.81 -1.55 26.16
CA HIS A 203 -6.00 -1.42 27.38
C HIS A 203 -6.51 -0.30 28.30
N ARG A 204 -6.88 0.85 27.76
CA ARG A 204 -7.49 1.95 28.54
C ARG A 204 -8.84 1.57 29.11
N PHE A 205 -9.64 0.81 28.38
CA PHE A 205 -10.91 0.29 28.87
C PHE A 205 -10.70 -0.67 30.05
N VAL A 206 -9.80 -1.64 29.88
CA VAL A 206 -9.46 -2.62 30.92
C VAL A 206 -8.89 -1.95 32.19
N ALA A 207 -8.01 -0.97 32.02
CA ALA A 207 -7.45 -0.22 33.14
C ALA A 207 -8.52 0.52 33.97
N LYS A 208 -9.62 0.92 33.33
CA LYS A 208 -10.70 1.69 33.99
C LYS A 208 -11.84 0.82 34.54
N PHE A 209 -12.17 -0.25 33.83
CA PHE A 209 -13.37 -1.06 34.11
C PHE A 209 -13.06 -2.52 34.50
N GLY A 210 -11.81 -2.94 34.36
CA GLY A 210 -11.37 -4.32 34.56
C GLY A 210 -11.61 -5.21 33.35
N GLY A 211 -11.17 -6.44 33.45
CA GLY A 211 -11.28 -7.47 32.39
C GLY A 211 -9.93 -7.90 31.84
N ASP A 212 -9.96 -8.86 30.93
CA ASP A 212 -8.80 -9.36 30.21
C ASP A 212 -8.75 -8.71 28.80
N PRO A 213 -7.67 -7.99 28.44
CA PRO A 213 -7.58 -7.32 27.16
C PRO A 213 -7.61 -8.29 25.97
N GLU A 214 -7.02 -9.49 26.10
CA GLU A 214 -7.01 -10.49 25.04
C GLU A 214 -8.42 -11.04 24.79
N GLN A 215 -9.16 -11.31 25.85
CA GLN A 215 -10.54 -11.77 25.75
C GLN A 215 -11.46 -10.72 25.11
N ILE A 216 -11.31 -9.46 25.48
CA ILE A 216 -12.11 -8.35 24.93
C ILE A 216 -11.78 -8.15 23.43
N ALA A 217 -10.51 -8.22 23.06
CA ALA A 217 -10.10 -8.12 21.66
C ALA A 217 -10.64 -9.29 20.82
N GLN A 218 -10.58 -10.52 21.36
CA GLN A 218 -11.11 -11.70 20.68
C GLN A 218 -12.63 -11.61 20.47
N GLU A 219 -13.38 -11.20 21.49
CA GLU A 219 -14.83 -11.00 21.38
C GLU A 219 -15.21 -9.94 20.34
N TRP A 220 -14.40 -8.88 20.19
CA TRP A 220 -14.59 -7.89 19.13
C TRP A 220 -14.41 -8.51 17.74
N ILE A 221 -13.35 -9.29 17.54
CA ILE A 221 -13.05 -9.98 16.28
C ILE A 221 -14.14 -11.00 15.94
N ASP A 222 -14.59 -11.79 16.91
CA ASP A 222 -15.62 -12.83 16.74
C ASP A 222 -16.98 -12.23 16.32
N GLN A 223 -17.24 -10.97 16.66
CA GLN A 223 -18.42 -10.21 16.24
C GLN A 223 -18.25 -9.49 14.90
N GLY A 224 -17.16 -9.76 14.17
CA GLY A 224 -16.87 -9.15 12.86
C GLY A 224 -16.26 -7.75 12.97
N GLY A 225 -15.70 -7.41 14.13
CA GLY A 225 -15.01 -6.14 14.35
C GLY A 225 -13.70 -6.05 13.55
N THR A 226 -13.43 -4.87 13.04
CA THR A 226 -12.23 -4.53 12.26
C THR A 226 -11.35 -3.53 13.01
N ALA A 227 -10.18 -3.21 12.46
CA ALA A 227 -9.28 -2.18 12.99
C ALA A 227 -9.87 -0.76 12.74
N ASP A 228 -11.03 -0.50 13.36
CA ASP A 228 -11.77 0.76 13.30
C ASP A 228 -11.96 1.33 14.71
N PRO A 229 -11.10 2.28 15.17
CA PRO A 229 -11.16 2.85 16.50
C PRO A 229 -12.49 3.49 16.87
N PRO A 230 -13.20 4.25 16.00
CA PRO A 230 -14.54 4.74 16.26
C PRO A 230 -15.56 3.66 16.57
N ALA A 231 -15.62 2.59 15.75
CA ALA A 231 -16.56 1.48 15.95
C ALA A 231 -16.23 0.70 17.24
N LEU A 232 -14.96 0.40 17.47
CA LEU A 232 -14.50 -0.22 18.70
C LEU A 232 -14.86 0.63 19.95
N THR A 233 -14.66 1.94 19.86
CA THR A 233 -15.01 2.86 20.95
C THR A 233 -16.52 2.82 21.28
N ALA A 234 -17.38 2.78 20.24
CA ALA A 234 -18.83 2.68 20.43
C ALA A 234 -19.21 1.35 21.10
N TRP A 235 -18.62 0.25 20.64
CA TRP A 235 -18.83 -1.08 21.17
C TRP A 235 -18.36 -1.21 22.64
N LEU A 236 -17.18 -0.69 22.98
CA LEU A 236 -16.67 -0.65 24.34
C LEU A 236 -17.55 0.19 25.27
N LYS A 237 -18.05 1.35 24.78
CA LYS A 237 -18.98 2.20 25.56
C LYS A 237 -20.28 1.49 25.90
N ALA A 238 -20.79 0.65 25.02
CA ALA A 238 -22.00 -0.13 25.28
C ALA A 238 -21.81 -1.20 26.38
N ARG A 239 -20.57 -1.57 26.69
CA ARG A 239 -20.17 -2.52 27.74
C ARG A 239 -19.91 -1.90 29.10
N ILE A 240 -19.86 -0.56 29.21
CA ILE A 240 -19.70 0.11 30.48
C ILE A 240 -20.92 -0.23 31.34
N PRO A 241 -20.75 -0.82 32.54
CA PRO A 241 -21.86 -1.04 33.46
C PRO A 241 -22.55 0.29 33.71
N GLN A 242 -23.82 0.38 33.37
CA GLN A 242 -24.59 1.58 33.74
C GLN A 242 -24.66 1.62 35.27
N PRO A 243 -24.40 2.77 35.91
CA PRO A 243 -24.60 2.91 37.33
C PRO A 243 -26.07 2.56 37.63
N GLN A 244 -26.29 1.54 38.45
CA GLN A 244 -27.60 1.25 38.94
C GLN A 244 -28.14 2.53 39.58
N PRO A 245 -29.39 2.94 39.30
CA PRO A 245 -29.95 4.08 39.97
C PRO A 245 -29.86 3.80 41.49
N GLN A 246 -29.08 4.61 42.16
CA GLN A 246 -29.01 4.57 43.63
C GLN A 246 -30.45 4.73 44.10
N SER A 247 -30.94 3.71 44.79
CA SER A 247 -32.21 3.80 45.52
C SER A 247 -32.20 5.10 46.31
N GLN A 248 -33.14 5.97 46.03
CA GLN A 248 -33.34 7.20 46.77
C GLN A 248 -33.34 6.88 48.27
N PRO A 249 -32.70 7.68 49.11
CA PRO A 249 -32.82 7.52 50.57
C PRO A 249 -34.33 7.57 50.91
N GLN A 250 -34.84 6.50 51.51
CA GLN A 250 -36.18 6.51 52.08
C GLN A 250 -36.23 7.64 53.11
N GLU A 251 -37.15 8.57 52.94
CA GLU A 251 -37.49 9.56 53.94
C GLU A 251 -37.82 8.83 55.24
N PRO A 252 -37.38 9.36 56.42
CA PRO A 252 -37.70 8.72 57.66
C PRO A 252 -39.22 8.74 57.88
N VAL A 253 -39.77 7.55 58.05
CA VAL A 253 -41.18 7.37 58.44
C VAL A 253 -41.34 7.94 59.82
N ASP A 254 -42.17 8.99 59.98
CA ASP A 254 -42.61 9.54 61.26
C ASP A 254 -43.24 8.41 62.07
N VAL A 255 -42.56 7.98 63.11
CA VAL A 255 -43.13 7.07 64.13
C VAL A 255 -43.92 7.92 65.09
N GLU A 256 -45.24 7.84 64.98
CA GLU A 256 -46.18 8.35 65.97
C GLU A 256 -45.90 7.66 67.34
N VAL A 257 -45.48 8.46 68.32
CA VAL A 257 -45.27 8.01 69.65
C VAL A 257 -46.66 7.83 70.31
N VAL A 258 -47.07 6.57 70.41
CA VAL A 258 -48.25 6.24 71.28
C VAL A 258 -47.75 6.11 72.71
N GLU A 259 -48.14 7.07 73.53
CA GLU A 259 -48.05 6.97 75.02
C GLU A 259 -48.88 5.77 75.51
N GLY A 260 -48.23 4.80 76.09
CA GLY A 260 -48.84 3.62 76.71
C GLY A 260 -48.16 3.24 78.01
N GLU A 261 -48.82 3.57 79.09
CA GLU A 261 -48.84 3.12 80.49
C GLU A 261 -47.70 2.23 80.97
N ILE A 262 -47.10 2.75 82.01
CA ILE A 262 -46.22 2.07 82.98
C ILE A 262 -47.07 1.05 83.79
N ILE A 263 -46.72 -0.22 83.69
CA ILE A 263 -47.17 -1.21 84.69
C ILE A 263 -45.92 -1.66 85.46
N GLU A 264 -45.84 -1.23 86.65
CA GLU A 264 -44.97 -1.77 87.69
C GLU A 264 -45.50 -3.17 88.09
N GLU A 265 -44.63 -4.16 87.95
CA GLU A 265 -44.83 -5.38 88.78
C GLU A 265 -43.55 -5.77 89.50
N GLU A 266 -43.76 -5.88 90.74
CA GLU A 266 -42.87 -6.23 91.85
C GLU A 266 -42.25 -7.62 91.71
N ASN A 267 -41.00 -7.64 92.07
CA ASN A 267 -40.35 -8.50 93.03
C ASN A 267 -40.99 -9.84 93.39
N THR A 268 -40.23 -10.95 93.29
CA THR A 268 -39.83 -11.76 94.44
C THR A 268 -38.92 -12.92 94.06
N ASN A 269 -37.80 -12.97 94.76
CA ASN A 269 -37.06 -14.12 95.32
C ASN A 269 -37.45 -15.55 94.91
N ASP A 270 -36.46 -16.38 94.48
CA ASP A 270 -35.62 -17.26 95.31
C ASP A 270 -34.42 -17.76 94.48
#